data_ecd4a9028eeb7d0534e60c2fbf277035
#
_entry.id   ecd4a9028eeb7d0534e60c2fbf277035
#
_cell.length_a   1.000
_cell.length_b   1.000
_cell.length_c   1.000
_cell.angle_alpha   90.00
_cell.angle_beta   90.00
_cell.angle_gamma   90.00
#
_symmetry.space_group_name_H-M   'P 1'
#
loop_
_entity.id
_entity.type
_entity.pdbx_description
1 polymer ?
#
loop_
_entity_poly.entity_id
_entity_poly.type
_entity_poly.pdbx_seq_one_letter_code
_entity_poly.pdbx_strand_id
1 'polypeptide(L)'
;IPLDQAALIEPLSVGHHAFVRSGAKAGDIALVGGAGPIGLLLSAILKAKGLKVIITELSAKRKEKAKESGVADYILDPSEVDVVSEVMKITNGDGVDVAFECSSVNKVLDTLVAAVKPTGVIVIVSIWSHPASINVHSVVMKELDVRGTIAYVNDHQETIKLVEEGKIN
;
A
#
# COMPACT_ATOMS: atom_id res chain seq x y z
N ILE A 1 4.78 -10.85 -23.25
CA ILE A 1 3.65 -10.57 -22.35
C ILE A 1 2.36 -10.56 -23.15
N PRO A 2 1.30 -11.27 -22.77
CA PRO A 2 -0.03 -11.18 -23.38
C PRO A 2 -0.58 -9.75 -23.36
N LEU A 3 -1.44 -9.40 -24.32
CA LEU A 3 -1.94 -8.02 -24.46
C LEU A 3 -2.77 -7.54 -23.26
N ASP A 4 -3.51 -8.43 -22.63
CA ASP A 4 -4.28 -8.15 -21.42
C ASP A 4 -3.40 -7.82 -20.22
N GLN A 5 -2.27 -8.52 -20.08
CA GLN A 5 -1.25 -8.18 -19.07
C GLN A 5 -0.48 -6.91 -19.45
N ALA A 6 -0.18 -6.71 -20.72
CA ALA A 6 0.52 -5.52 -21.20
C ALA A 6 -0.25 -4.22 -20.89
N ALA A 7 -1.59 -4.27 -20.95
CA ALA A 7 -2.45 -3.15 -20.59
C ALA A 7 -2.33 -2.74 -19.10
N LEU A 8 -1.86 -3.63 -18.24
CA LEU A 8 -1.67 -3.35 -16.81
C LEU A 8 -0.27 -2.81 -16.46
N ILE A 9 0.68 -2.83 -17.40
CA ILE A 9 2.06 -2.38 -17.14
C ILE A 9 2.09 -0.91 -16.69
N GLU A 10 1.30 -0.05 -17.31
CA GLU A 10 1.25 1.37 -16.94
C GLU A 10 0.78 1.56 -15.48
N PRO A 11 -0.42 1.12 -15.08
CA PRO A 11 -0.86 1.29 -13.70
C PRO A 11 -0.03 0.47 -12.69
N LEU A 12 0.58 -0.64 -13.10
CA LEU A 12 1.54 -1.39 -12.28
C LEU A 12 2.80 -0.56 -12.03
N SER A 13 3.24 0.24 -13.00
CA SER A 13 4.38 1.15 -12.87
C SER A 13 4.10 2.28 -11.88
N VAL A 14 2.85 2.72 -11.74
CA VAL A 14 2.44 3.64 -10.67
C VAL A 14 2.68 3.01 -9.30
N GLY A 15 2.26 1.75 -9.11
CA GLY A 15 2.52 0.99 -7.88
C GLY A 15 4.02 0.79 -7.62
N HIS A 16 4.79 0.47 -8.64
CA HIS A 16 6.24 0.30 -8.53
C HIS A 16 6.91 1.61 -8.12
N HIS A 17 6.52 2.74 -8.72
CA HIS A 17 7.04 4.05 -8.35
C HIS A 17 6.74 4.40 -6.89
N ALA A 18 5.54 4.12 -6.42
CA ALA A 18 5.17 4.30 -5.01
C ALA A 18 6.07 3.44 -4.08
N PHE A 19 6.35 2.19 -4.46
CA PHE A 19 7.29 1.34 -3.73
C PHE A 19 8.69 1.95 -3.70
N VAL A 20 9.24 2.40 -4.83
CA VAL A 20 10.55 3.07 -4.89
C VAL A 20 10.58 4.32 -4.02
N ARG A 21 9.54 5.16 -4.10
CA ARG A 21 9.41 6.37 -3.26
C ARG A 21 9.37 6.08 -1.77
N SER A 22 8.90 4.92 -1.37
CA SER A 22 8.80 4.53 0.04
C SER A 22 10.15 4.22 0.68
N GLY A 23 11.12 3.79 -0.08
CA GLY A 23 12.39 3.27 0.43
C GLY A 23 12.26 1.91 1.14
N ALA A 24 11.10 1.26 1.04
CA ALA A 24 10.86 -0.05 1.65
C ALA A 24 11.71 -1.14 0.99
N LYS A 25 11.97 -2.20 1.73
CA LYS A 25 12.82 -3.33 1.32
C LYS A 25 12.20 -4.68 1.70
N ALA A 26 12.73 -5.73 1.13
CA ALA A 26 12.34 -7.10 1.49
C ALA A 26 12.42 -7.33 3.02
N GLY A 27 11.40 -7.97 3.56
CA GLY A 27 11.24 -8.21 4.99
C GLY A 27 10.44 -7.13 5.74
N ASP A 28 10.25 -5.94 5.17
CA ASP A 28 9.40 -4.92 5.74
C ASP A 28 7.92 -5.34 5.72
N ILE A 29 7.14 -4.75 6.62
CA ILE A 29 5.68 -4.93 6.69
C ILE A 29 5.01 -3.65 6.18
N ALA A 30 4.13 -3.80 5.20
CA ALA A 30 3.39 -2.71 4.59
C ALA A 30 1.89 -2.77 4.92
N LEU A 31 1.29 -1.61 5.17
CA LEU A 31 -0.16 -1.44 5.25
C LEU A 31 -0.64 -0.63 4.05
N VAL A 32 -1.53 -1.21 3.24
CA VAL A 32 -2.14 -0.56 2.08
C VAL A 32 -3.58 -0.17 2.41
N GLY A 33 -3.85 1.13 2.40
CA GLY A 33 -5.18 1.69 2.63
C GLY A 33 -6.00 1.77 1.35
N GLY A 34 -6.85 0.78 1.13
CA GLY A 34 -7.70 0.64 -0.04
C GLY A 34 -7.25 -0.44 -1.02
N ALA A 35 -8.20 -1.25 -1.48
CA ALA A 35 -8.01 -2.32 -2.46
C ALA A 35 -8.66 -1.98 -3.82
N GLY A 36 -8.59 -0.71 -4.21
CA GLY A 36 -8.89 -0.31 -5.59
C GLY A 36 -7.83 -0.81 -6.57
N PRO A 37 -7.94 -0.53 -7.86
CA PRO A 37 -6.99 -1.01 -8.87
C PRO A 37 -5.52 -0.71 -8.50
N ILE A 38 -5.23 0.52 -8.10
CA ILE A 38 -3.87 0.93 -7.74
C ILE A 38 -3.40 0.23 -6.45
N GLY A 39 -4.25 0.14 -5.42
CA GLY A 39 -3.90 -0.55 -4.18
C GLY A 39 -3.59 -2.03 -4.39
N LEU A 40 -4.34 -2.72 -5.26
CA LEU A 40 -4.09 -4.12 -5.61
C LEU A 40 -2.78 -4.29 -6.40
N LEU A 41 -2.54 -3.45 -7.40
CA LEU A 41 -1.33 -3.51 -8.22
C LEU A 41 -0.08 -3.16 -7.39
N LEU A 42 -0.16 -2.14 -6.52
CA LEU A 42 0.89 -1.85 -5.56
C LEU A 42 1.14 -3.05 -4.63
N SER A 43 0.09 -3.67 -4.10
CA SER A 43 0.22 -4.85 -3.23
C SER A 43 0.93 -6.00 -3.95
N ALA A 44 0.65 -6.22 -5.24
CA ALA A 44 1.36 -7.20 -6.06
C ALA A 44 2.87 -6.88 -6.18
N ILE A 45 3.22 -5.61 -6.39
CA ILE A 45 4.63 -5.16 -6.37
C ILE A 45 5.27 -5.43 -5.01
N LEU A 46 4.62 -5.04 -3.91
CA LEU A 46 5.14 -5.23 -2.56
C LEU A 46 5.41 -6.71 -2.25
N LYS A 47 4.47 -7.60 -2.62
CA LYS A 47 4.65 -9.04 -2.50
C LYS A 47 5.83 -9.55 -3.35
N ALA A 48 5.91 -9.13 -4.61
CA ALA A 48 7.01 -9.49 -5.51
C ALA A 48 8.38 -9.01 -5.01
N LYS A 49 8.41 -7.91 -4.27
CA LYS A 49 9.62 -7.35 -3.63
C LYS A 49 9.90 -7.93 -2.22
N GLY A 50 9.11 -8.90 -1.76
CA GLY A 50 9.36 -9.65 -0.54
C GLY A 50 8.86 -8.98 0.75
N LEU A 51 7.90 -8.06 0.66
CA LEU A 51 7.26 -7.49 1.83
C LEU A 51 6.09 -8.37 2.32
N LYS A 52 5.79 -8.25 3.60
CA LYS A 52 4.51 -8.71 4.16
C LYS A 52 3.48 -7.60 3.94
N VAL A 53 2.33 -7.94 3.38
CA VAL A 53 1.30 -6.98 2.98
C VAL A 53 0.02 -7.15 3.78
N ILE A 54 -0.43 -6.07 4.39
CA ILE A 54 -1.73 -5.93 5.04
C ILE A 54 -2.55 -4.94 4.19
N ILE A 55 -3.77 -5.31 3.82
CA ILE A 55 -4.72 -4.42 3.14
C ILE A 55 -5.87 -4.10 4.09
N THR A 56 -6.32 -2.84 4.13
CA THR A 56 -7.60 -2.46 4.73
C THR A 56 -8.57 -2.02 3.65
N GLU A 57 -9.79 -2.61 3.64
CA GLU A 57 -10.83 -2.35 2.63
C GLU A 57 -12.23 -2.62 3.19
N LEU A 58 -13.18 -1.73 2.91
CA LEU A 58 -14.60 -1.86 3.30
C LEU A 58 -15.44 -2.67 2.30
N SER A 59 -15.18 -2.50 1.01
CA SER A 59 -15.97 -3.10 -0.05
C SER A 59 -15.82 -4.62 -0.08
N ALA A 60 -16.91 -5.35 0.11
CA ALA A 60 -16.91 -6.81 0.03
C ALA A 60 -16.35 -7.32 -1.30
N LYS A 61 -16.74 -6.69 -2.42
CA LYS A 61 -16.26 -7.04 -3.76
C LYS A 61 -14.73 -6.85 -3.90
N ARG A 62 -14.19 -5.75 -3.38
CA ARG A 62 -12.75 -5.47 -3.44
C ARG A 62 -11.96 -6.38 -2.51
N LYS A 63 -12.48 -6.69 -1.33
CA LYS A 63 -11.87 -7.68 -0.42
C LYS A 63 -11.79 -9.07 -1.07
N GLU A 64 -12.86 -9.50 -1.73
CA GLU A 64 -12.88 -10.78 -2.45
C GLU A 64 -11.83 -10.78 -3.57
N LYS A 65 -11.75 -9.70 -4.36
CA LYS A 65 -10.73 -9.56 -5.41
C LYS A 65 -9.30 -9.59 -4.85
N ALA A 66 -9.06 -8.93 -3.74
CA ALA A 66 -7.76 -8.96 -3.05
C ALA A 66 -7.40 -10.36 -2.58
N LYS A 67 -8.38 -11.11 -2.07
CA LYS A 67 -8.22 -12.50 -1.65
C LYS A 67 -7.93 -13.44 -2.83
N GLU A 68 -8.72 -13.34 -3.90
CA GLU A 68 -8.54 -14.13 -5.13
C GLU A 68 -7.15 -13.91 -5.75
N SER A 69 -6.69 -12.68 -5.78
CA SER A 69 -5.39 -12.33 -6.37
C SER A 69 -4.18 -12.69 -5.50
N GLY A 70 -4.39 -13.05 -4.23
CA GLY A 70 -3.32 -13.49 -3.34
C GLY A 70 -2.24 -12.43 -3.04
N VAL A 71 -2.55 -11.15 -3.25
CA VAL A 71 -1.58 -10.04 -3.12
C VAL A 71 -1.41 -9.52 -1.69
N ALA A 72 -2.10 -10.10 -0.72
CA ALA A 72 -2.02 -9.71 0.68
C ALA A 72 -1.88 -10.91 1.61
N ASP A 73 -1.13 -10.73 2.69
CA ASP A 73 -1.06 -11.70 3.79
C ASP A 73 -2.24 -11.56 4.75
N TYR A 74 -2.77 -10.33 4.88
CA TYR A 74 -3.93 -10.00 5.70
C TYR A 74 -4.83 -9.01 4.99
N ILE A 75 -6.14 -9.21 5.10
CA ILE A 75 -7.16 -8.28 4.61
C ILE A 75 -8.07 -7.94 5.79
N LEU A 76 -8.07 -6.68 6.19
CA LEU A 76 -8.78 -6.18 7.35
C LEU A 76 -9.97 -5.31 6.91
N ASP A 77 -11.15 -5.61 7.45
CA ASP A 77 -12.36 -4.81 7.25
C ASP A 77 -12.53 -3.86 8.44
N PRO A 78 -12.41 -2.53 8.23
CA PRO A 78 -12.54 -1.56 9.33
C PRO A 78 -13.96 -1.46 9.90
N SER A 79 -14.96 -2.09 9.28
CA SER A 79 -16.30 -2.23 9.86
C SER A 79 -16.43 -3.40 10.82
N GLU A 80 -15.51 -4.37 10.77
CA GLU A 80 -15.54 -5.59 11.58
C GLU A 80 -14.47 -5.57 12.67
N VAL A 81 -13.32 -4.92 12.44
CA VAL A 81 -12.20 -4.89 13.37
C VAL A 81 -11.62 -3.48 13.54
N ASP A 82 -10.97 -3.25 14.67
CA ASP A 82 -10.08 -2.11 14.84
C ASP A 82 -8.76 -2.38 14.12
N VAL A 83 -8.55 -1.71 12.98
CA VAL A 83 -7.40 -1.96 12.08
C VAL A 83 -6.08 -1.72 12.81
N VAL A 84 -5.98 -0.65 13.61
CA VAL A 84 -4.74 -0.33 14.34
C VAL A 84 -4.40 -1.44 15.33
N SER A 85 -5.39 -1.91 16.11
CA SER A 85 -5.21 -3.01 17.05
C SER A 85 -4.76 -4.30 16.37
N GLU A 86 -5.36 -4.64 15.21
CA GLU A 86 -4.97 -5.82 14.45
C GLU A 86 -3.55 -5.68 13.87
N VAL A 87 -3.20 -4.50 13.35
CA VAL A 87 -1.83 -4.21 12.89
C VAL A 87 -0.82 -4.37 14.03
N MET A 88 -1.13 -3.86 15.23
CA MET A 88 -0.25 -4.01 16.39
C MET A 88 -0.06 -5.49 16.79
N LYS A 89 -1.10 -6.32 16.71
CA LYS A 89 -0.96 -7.77 16.92
C LYS A 89 -0.05 -8.42 15.87
N ILE A 90 -0.24 -8.09 14.58
CA ILE A 90 0.54 -8.64 13.48
C ILE A 90 2.02 -8.24 13.57
N THR A 91 2.31 -7.05 14.08
CA THR A 91 3.64 -6.45 14.17
C THR A 91 4.27 -6.54 15.55
N ASN A 92 3.71 -7.33 16.48
CA ASN A 92 4.19 -7.48 17.86
C ASN A 92 4.30 -6.13 18.61
N GLY A 93 3.41 -5.20 18.35
CA GLY A 93 3.34 -3.89 18.99
C GLY A 93 4.15 -2.77 18.32
N ASP A 94 4.95 -3.08 17.30
CA ASP A 94 5.83 -2.08 16.67
C ASP A 94 5.11 -1.14 15.70
N GLY A 95 4.09 -1.61 15.01
CA GLY A 95 3.48 -0.96 13.86
C GLY A 95 4.16 -1.36 12.54
N VAL A 96 3.58 -0.94 11.41
CA VAL A 96 4.13 -1.24 10.08
C VAL A 96 5.32 -0.35 9.74
N ASP A 97 6.24 -0.86 8.92
CA ASP A 97 7.40 -0.10 8.43
C ASP A 97 6.99 1.01 7.46
N VAL A 98 6.02 0.72 6.62
CA VAL A 98 5.52 1.64 5.59
C VAL A 98 4.00 1.50 5.43
N ALA A 99 3.34 2.62 5.18
CA ALA A 99 1.91 2.65 4.85
C ALA A 99 1.68 3.41 3.54
N PHE A 100 0.73 2.93 2.74
CA PHE A 100 0.40 3.50 1.43
C PHE A 100 -1.07 3.92 1.41
N GLU A 101 -1.33 5.19 1.15
CA GLU A 101 -2.68 5.72 1.05
C GLU A 101 -3.16 5.65 -0.40
N CYS A 102 -4.15 4.78 -0.68
CA CYS A 102 -4.67 4.51 -2.03
C CYS A 102 -6.19 4.74 -2.14
N SER A 103 -6.81 5.41 -1.17
CA SER A 103 -8.27 5.52 -1.08
C SER A 103 -8.83 6.94 -1.29
N SER A 104 -8.04 7.97 -1.05
CA SER A 104 -8.48 9.39 -0.92
C SER A 104 -9.51 9.61 0.18
N VAL A 105 -9.47 8.80 1.25
CA VAL A 105 -10.39 8.87 2.39
C VAL A 105 -9.62 9.29 3.65
N ASN A 106 -10.02 10.39 4.28
CA ASN A 106 -9.31 10.94 5.44
C ASN A 106 -9.23 9.95 6.61
N LYS A 107 -10.31 9.21 6.87
CA LYS A 107 -10.33 8.18 7.92
C LYS A 107 -9.31 7.07 7.68
N VAL A 108 -9.05 6.71 6.43
CA VAL A 108 -7.99 5.77 6.07
C VAL A 108 -6.63 6.37 6.37
N LEU A 109 -6.38 7.61 5.95
CA LEU A 109 -5.14 8.32 6.27
C LEU A 109 -4.89 8.39 7.79
N ASP A 110 -5.90 8.71 8.60
CA ASP A 110 -5.81 8.71 10.06
C ASP A 110 -5.41 7.33 10.61
N THR A 111 -5.98 6.26 10.07
CA THR A 111 -5.63 4.88 10.43
C THR A 111 -4.16 4.58 10.09
N LEU A 112 -3.68 4.97 8.91
CA LEU A 112 -2.29 4.75 8.51
C LEU A 112 -1.31 5.50 9.44
N VAL A 113 -1.61 6.75 9.77
CA VAL A 113 -0.79 7.55 10.72
C VAL A 113 -0.71 6.87 12.09
N ALA A 114 -1.82 6.29 12.56
CA ALA A 114 -1.86 5.59 13.83
C ALA A 114 -1.11 4.23 13.79
N ALA A 115 -1.18 3.51 12.67
CA ALA A 115 -0.67 2.14 12.53
C ALA A 115 0.81 2.05 12.15
N VAL A 116 1.40 3.09 11.57
CA VAL A 116 2.81 3.10 11.19
C VAL A 116 3.71 3.24 12.43
N LYS A 117 4.84 2.54 12.43
CA LYS A 117 5.81 2.58 13.53
C LYS A 117 6.47 3.97 13.66
N PRO A 118 7.06 4.32 14.82
CA PRO A 118 7.95 5.49 14.91
C PRO A 118 9.05 5.44 13.84
N THR A 119 9.38 6.57 13.27
CA THR A 119 10.32 6.74 12.14
C THR A 119 9.88 6.03 10.84
N GLY A 120 8.64 5.55 10.77
CA GLY A 120 8.08 4.91 9.60
C GLY A 120 7.74 5.91 8.48
N VAL A 121 7.34 5.36 7.34
CA VAL A 121 7.05 6.13 6.13
C VAL A 121 5.60 5.97 5.73
N ILE A 122 4.95 7.07 5.37
CA ILE A 122 3.62 7.09 4.74
C ILE A 122 3.78 7.64 3.33
N VAL A 123 3.31 6.90 2.33
CA VAL A 123 3.28 7.34 0.93
C VAL A 123 1.85 7.62 0.52
N ILE A 124 1.57 8.85 0.10
CA ILE A 124 0.28 9.25 -0.46
C ILE A 124 0.32 8.94 -1.96
N VAL A 125 -0.46 7.96 -2.38
CA VAL A 125 -0.51 7.47 -3.76
C VAL A 125 -1.75 8.00 -4.50
N SER A 126 -2.87 8.13 -3.79
CA SER A 126 -4.12 8.60 -4.36
C SER A 126 -4.11 10.11 -4.65
N ILE A 127 -4.87 10.50 -5.69
CA ILE A 127 -5.09 11.91 -6.02
C ILE A 127 -6.35 12.38 -5.28
N TRP A 128 -6.21 13.41 -4.45
CA TRP A 128 -7.28 13.97 -3.65
C TRP A 128 -8.00 15.10 -4.38
N SER A 129 -9.33 15.06 -4.38
CA SER A 129 -10.18 16.10 -5.00
C SER A 129 -10.34 17.35 -4.13
N HIS A 130 -10.02 17.27 -2.83
CA HIS A 130 -10.09 18.34 -1.85
C HIS A 130 -9.02 18.16 -0.78
N PRO A 131 -8.68 19.21 0.00
CA PRO A 131 -7.67 19.12 1.04
C PRO A 131 -7.98 18.02 2.07
N ALA A 132 -6.98 17.24 2.40
CA ALA A 132 -7.01 16.28 3.50
C ALA A 132 -6.51 16.91 4.80
N SER A 133 -6.93 16.38 5.93
CA SER A 133 -6.32 16.68 7.22
C SER A 133 -5.38 15.54 7.65
N ILE A 134 -4.30 15.88 8.34
CA ILE A 134 -3.39 14.92 8.94
C ILE A 134 -3.11 15.31 10.39
N ASN A 135 -3.02 14.33 11.28
CA ASN A 135 -2.62 14.56 12.66
C ASN A 135 -1.13 14.90 12.74
N VAL A 136 -0.81 16.20 12.64
CA VAL A 136 0.56 16.70 12.68
C VAL A 136 1.24 16.39 14.01
N HIS A 137 0.52 16.37 15.14
CA HIS A 137 1.07 15.95 16.42
C HIS A 137 1.64 14.53 16.36
N SER A 138 0.90 13.58 15.79
CA SER A 138 1.39 12.20 15.60
C SER A 138 2.58 12.13 14.66
N VAL A 139 2.59 12.94 13.58
CA VAL A 139 3.74 13.02 12.67
C VAL A 139 4.99 13.44 13.41
N VAL A 140 4.89 14.48 14.25
CA VAL A 140 6.02 15.00 15.05
C VAL A 140 6.46 13.98 16.11
N MET A 141 5.51 13.46 16.90
CA MET A 141 5.82 12.56 18.03
C MET A 141 6.41 11.22 17.60
N LYS A 142 6.09 10.76 16.42
CA LYS A 142 6.64 9.53 15.85
C LYS A 142 7.78 9.77 14.83
N GLU A 143 8.14 11.01 14.56
CA GLU A 143 9.16 11.38 13.56
C GLU A 143 8.87 10.73 12.19
N LEU A 144 7.61 10.83 11.72
CA LEU A 144 7.16 10.18 10.50
C LEU A 144 7.63 10.92 9.25
N ASP A 145 8.01 10.16 8.22
CA ASP A 145 8.14 10.66 6.85
C ASP A 145 6.79 10.55 6.13
N VAL A 146 6.27 11.67 5.63
CA VAL A 146 5.09 11.70 4.77
C VAL A 146 5.52 12.12 3.38
N ARG A 147 5.34 11.23 2.40
CA ARG A 147 5.83 11.40 1.03
C ARG A 147 4.68 11.35 0.03
N GLY A 148 4.71 12.21 -0.97
CA GLY A 148 3.86 12.11 -2.14
C GLY A 148 4.52 11.29 -3.26
N THR A 149 3.69 10.71 -4.11
CA THR A 149 4.11 10.06 -5.36
C THR A 149 3.12 10.38 -6.46
N ILE A 150 3.58 10.47 -7.69
CA ILE A 150 2.72 10.65 -8.86
C ILE A 150 3.29 9.92 -10.06
N ALA A 151 2.41 9.24 -10.80
CA ALA A 151 2.76 8.51 -12.03
C ALA A 151 3.98 7.58 -11.84
N TYR A 152 4.97 7.71 -12.71
CA TYR A 152 6.15 6.85 -12.76
C TYR A 152 7.31 7.57 -13.43
N VAL A 153 8.54 7.12 -13.14
CA VAL A 153 9.77 7.59 -13.78
C VAL A 153 10.67 6.38 -14.05
N ASN A 154 10.76 5.94 -15.31
CA ASN A 154 11.56 4.78 -15.73
C ASN A 154 11.17 3.43 -15.08
N ASP A 155 9.95 3.31 -14.56
CA ASP A 155 9.49 2.12 -13.82
C ASP A 155 9.04 0.98 -14.75
N HIS A 156 8.69 1.25 -16.02
CA HIS A 156 8.12 0.26 -16.93
C HIS A 156 9.04 -0.95 -17.17
N GLN A 157 10.33 -0.75 -17.27
CA GLN A 157 11.28 -1.83 -17.51
C GLN A 157 11.29 -2.84 -16.37
N GLU A 158 11.26 -2.35 -15.12
CA GLU A 158 11.24 -3.22 -13.96
C GLU A 158 9.89 -3.93 -13.81
N THR A 159 8.78 -3.26 -14.09
CA THR A 159 7.46 -3.89 -14.04
C THR A 159 7.29 -4.96 -15.11
N ILE A 160 7.75 -4.72 -16.34
CA ILE A 160 7.78 -5.71 -17.42
C ILE A 160 8.57 -6.95 -16.95
N LYS A 161 9.76 -6.74 -16.40
CA LYS A 161 10.61 -7.82 -15.90
C LYS A 161 9.92 -8.65 -14.81
N LEU A 162 9.23 -8.01 -13.85
CA LEU A 162 8.49 -8.71 -12.80
C LEU A 162 7.38 -9.61 -13.35
N VAL A 163 6.70 -9.16 -14.42
CA VAL A 163 5.66 -9.96 -15.10
C VAL A 163 6.30 -11.10 -15.90
N GLU A 164 7.37 -10.84 -16.66
CA GLU A 164 8.08 -11.86 -17.45
C GLU A 164 8.70 -12.96 -16.58
N GLU A 165 9.18 -12.60 -15.40
CA GLU A 165 9.71 -13.55 -14.41
C GLU A 165 8.60 -14.31 -13.65
N GLY A 166 7.33 -14.05 -13.94
CA GLY A 166 6.19 -14.70 -13.26
C GLY A 166 6.03 -14.31 -11.78
N LYS A 167 6.65 -13.22 -11.35
CA LYS A 167 6.51 -12.70 -9.99
C LYS A 167 5.20 -11.96 -9.77
N ILE A 168 4.59 -11.52 -10.86
CA ILE A 168 3.26 -10.90 -10.90
C ILE A 168 2.49 -11.52 -12.05
N ASN A 169 1.27 -12.03 -11.77
CA ASN A 169 0.36 -12.65 -12.74
C ASN A 169 -0.97 -11.91 -12.78
#